data_4148befce720e6f7c5ede3854582f695
#
_entry.id   4148befce720e6f7c5ede3854582f695
#
_cell.length_a   1.000
_cell.length_b   1.000
_cell.length_c   1.000
_cell.angle_alpha   90.00
_cell.angle_beta   90.00
_cell.angle_gamma   90.00
#
_symmetry.space_group_name_H-M   'P 1'
#
loop_
_entity.id
_entity.type
_entity.pdbx_description
1 polymer ?
#
loop_
_entity_poly.entity_id
_entity_poly.type
_entity_poly.pdbx_seq_one_letter_code
_entity_poly.pdbx_strand_id
1 'polypeptide(L)'
;MHKRNLVAAAIVVTLLPVLFFIQQINSSHYVAPVDVAIVSGDASSSIARKLEGAGVIHSQWPFKLLVRFSGKAGTLKLGLYHFEGEMSTSDVLEKIESGSVMRFQVTVPEGLRTHDILALLAEKTNTDLKQWRLAIESLLPDEEWEGKLLPETYSYAKPVNPKAVLSQMMDAQRKVLASITTNALEAERLRIMASIIEKETGVDAERPLVSAAIHNRIKIGMPLQMDPTVIYGIWRRDGSFSGNIRRKDLAADTPWNSYTRRGLPPTPICNPGEASLRAAANPADVSYLYFVADGTGGHAFATTHEEHQANVQKWIKIERQRNR
;
A
#
# COMPACT_ATOMS: atom_id res chain seq x y z
N MET A 1 -12.73 61.30 42.20
CA MET A 1 -13.68 60.70 41.25
C MET A 1 -13.09 60.49 39.85
N HIS A 2 -12.33 61.40 39.27
CA HIS A 2 -11.83 61.31 37.88
C HIS A 2 -10.94 60.08 37.60
N LYS A 3 -9.98 59.69 38.48
CA LYS A 3 -9.13 58.53 38.27
C LYS A 3 -9.85 57.17 38.20
N ARG A 4 -10.90 56.98 39.01
CA ARG A 4 -11.71 55.75 39.00
C ARG A 4 -12.53 55.62 37.72
N ASN A 5 -13.05 56.75 37.21
CA ASN A 5 -13.81 56.75 35.94
C ASN A 5 -12.90 56.51 34.72
N LEU A 6 -11.65 57.02 34.75
CA LEU A 6 -10.61 56.73 33.71
C LEU A 6 -10.17 55.27 33.68
N VAL A 7 -9.98 54.66 34.86
CA VAL A 7 -9.68 53.21 34.97
C VAL A 7 -10.85 52.36 34.50
N ALA A 8 -12.06 52.69 34.91
CA ALA A 8 -13.27 51.98 34.45
C ALA A 8 -13.44 52.11 32.92
N ALA A 9 -13.25 53.29 32.34
CA ALA A 9 -13.31 53.52 30.89
C ALA A 9 -12.22 52.74 30.13
N ALA A 10 -10.97 52.73 30.67
CA ALA A 10 -9.88 51.95 30.08
C ALA A 10 -10.17 50.42 30.10
N ILE A 11 -10.75 49.90 31.20
CA ILE A 11 -11.14 48.48 31.28
C ILE A 11 -12.24 48.16 30.26
N VAL A 12 -13.26 49.00 30.11
CA VAL A 12 -14.31 48.80 29.13
C VAL A 12 -13.78 48.82 27.69
N VAL A 13 -12.90 49.78 27.37
CA VAL A 13 -12.31 49.91 26.04
C VAL A 13 -11.43 48.69 25.67
N THR A 14 -10.79 48.06 26.66
CA THR A 14 -9.94 46.87 26.40
C THR A 14 -10.79 45.55 26.44
N LEU A 15 -11.77 45.42 27.27
CA LEU A 15 -12.58 44.22 27.43
C LEU A 15 -13.59 44.01 26.29
N LEU A 16 -14.24 45.07 25.83
CA LEU A 16 -15.25 44.97 24.76
C LEU A 16 -14.72 44.37 23.46
N PRO A 17 -13.55 44.76 22.91
CA PRO A 17 -12.97 44.14 21.73
C PRO A 17 -12.61 42.67 21.94
N VAL A 18 -12.13 42.32 23.14
CA VAL A 18 -11.79 40.93 23.50
C VAL A 18 -13.05 40.05 23.55
N LEU A 19 -14.09 40.52 24.21
CA LEU A 19 -15.38 39.82 24.26
C LEU A 19 -15.99 39.67 22.86
N PHE A 20 -15.95 40.72 22.06
CA PHE A 20 -16.41 40.69 20.68
C PHE A 20 -15.64 39.66 19.85
N PHE A 21 -14.31 39.63 19.99
CA PHE A 21 -13.45 38.64 19.31
C PHE A 21 -13.81 37.22 19.78
N ILE A 22 -13.93 36.97 21.07
CA ILE A 22 -14.36 35.67 21.63
C ILE A 22 -15.70 35.24 21.07
N GLN A 23 -16.67 36.16 20.98
CA GLN A 23 -17.96 35.89 20.36
C GLN A 23 -17.84 35.51 18.91
N GLN A 24 -17.00 36.22 18.12
CA GLN A 24 -16.83 35.97 16.70
C GLN A 24 -16.19 34.59 16.42
N ILE A 25 -15.27 34.14 17.25
CA ILE A 25 -14.58 32.83 17.04
C ILE A 25 -15.43 31.65 17.53
N ASN A 26 -16.38 31.88 18.49
CA ASN A 26 -17.21 30.81 19.04
C ASN A 26 -18.67 30.85 18.54
N SER A 27 -19.04 31.85 17.74
CA SER A 27 -20.38 31.89 17.12
C SER A 27 -20.45 30.85 16.03
N SER A 28 -21.29 29.85 16.20
CA SER A 28 -21.55 28.81 15.21
C SER A 28 -22.53 29.31 14.16
N HIS A 29 -22.39 28.76 12.97
CA HIS A 29 -23.33 28.92 11.86
C HIS A 29 -23.41 27.62 11.07
N TYR A 30 -24.48 27.46 10.33
CA TYR A 30 -24.65 26.29 9.49
C TYR A 30 -23.77 26.38 8.25
N VAL A 31 -22.88 25.38 8.07
CA VAL A 31 -22.04 25.18 6.90
C VAL A 31 -22.70 24.11 6.04
N ALA A 32 -23.04 24.45 4.79
CA ALA A 32 -23.50 23.46 3.83
C ALA A 32 -22.33 22.50 3.48
N PRO A 33 -22.61 21.22 3.18
CA PRO A 33 -21.54 20.26 2.86
C PRO A 33 -20.60 20.78 1.79
N VAL A 34 -19.33 20.95 2.13
CA VAL A 34 -18.30 21.49 1.23
C VAL A 34 -16.92 20.93 1.54
N ASP A 35 -16.14 20.71 0.49
CA ASP A 35 -14.77 20.23 0.59
C ASP A 35 -13.77 21.37 0.34
N VAL A 36 -12.81 21.53 1.26
CA VAL A 36 -11.75 22.55 1.14
C VAL A 36 -10.39 21.88 1.17
N ALA A 37 -9.59 22.10 0.11
CA ALA A 37 -8.23 21.60 0.00
C ALA A 37 -7.21 22.60 0.56
N ILE A 38 -6.44 22.15 1.56
CA ILE A 38 -5.26 22.86 2.08
C ILE A 38 -4.02 22.15 1.53
N VAL A 39 -3.23 22.86 0.73
CA VAL A 39 -2.10 22.28 0.01
C VAL A 39 -0.76 22.88 0.46
N SER A 40 0.34 22.23 0.07
CA SER A 40 1.68 22.73 0.39
C SER A 40 1.89 24.14 -0.18
N GLY A 41 2.41 25.05 0.65
CA GLY A 41 2.60 26.45 0.31
C GLY A 41 1.43 27.38 0.70
N ASP A 42 0.29 26.83 1.18
CA ASP A 42 -0.78 27.67 1.72
C ASP A 42 -0.36 28.32 3.03
N ALA A 43 -0.20 29.64 3.02
CA ALA A 43 -0.09 30.42 4.24
C ALA A 43 -1.44 30.51 4.96
N SER A 44 -1.47 30.80 6.27
CA SER A 44 -2.71 30.97 7.05
C SER A 44 -3.72 31.97 6.44
N SER A 45 -3.21 33.00 5.74
CA SER A 45 -4.04 33.95 4.99
C SER A 45 -4.69 33.36 3.75
N SER A 46 -4.01 32.47 3.04
CA SER A 46 -4.57 31.73 1.91
C SER A 46 -5.62 30.74 2.37
N ILE A 47 -5.35 30.02 3.46
CA ILE A 47 -6.31 29.09 4.10
C ILE A 47 -7.57 29.86 4.50
N ALA A 48 -7.44 30.98 5.21
CA ALA A 48 -8.56 31.80 5.63
C ALA A 48 -9.44 32.27 4.44
N ARG A 49 -8.81 32.66 3.33
CA ARG A 49 -9.52 33.05 2.11
C ARG A 49 -10.28 31.87 1.48
N LYS A 50 -9.69 30.68 1.43
CA LYS A 50 -10.35 29.46 0.93
C LYS A 50 -11.56 29.10 1.78
N LEU A 51 -11.43 29.15 3.11
CA LEU A 51 -12.49 28.85 4.04
C LEU A 51 -13.66 29.85 3.94
N GLU A 52 -13.37 31.15 3.84
CA GLU A 52 -14.41 32.17 3.64
C GLU A 52 -15.08 32.01 2.26
N GLY A 53 -14.29 31.84 1.19
CA GLY A 53 -14.82 31.63 -0.17
C GLY A 53 -15.69 30.38 -0.31
N ALA A 54 -15.45 29.36 0.52
CA ALA A 54 -16.25 28.14 0.62
C ALA A 54 -17.44 28.27 1.59
N GLY A 55 -17.62 29.40 2.28
CA GLY A 55 -18.70 29.59 3.27
C GLY A 55 -18.49 28.84 4.58
N VAL A 56 -17.28 28.32 4.84
CA VAL A 56 -16.93 27.58 6.06
C VAL A 56 -16.74 28.52 7.25
N ILE A 57 -16.29 29.76 6.99
CA ILE A 57 -16.19 30.84 7.97
C ILE A 57 -16.81 32.11 7.40
N HIS A 58 -17.42 32.93 8.22
CA HIS A 58 -18.05 34.19 7.79
C HIS A 58 -17.04 35.24 7.38
N SER A 59 -15.85 35.27 8.00
CA SER A 59 -14.82 36.25 7.73
C SER A 59 -13.44 35.72 8.04
N GLN A 60 -12.45 36.19 7.26
CA GLN A 60 -11.05 35.79 7.41
C GLN A 60 -10.40 36.31 8.70
N TRP A 61 -10.82 37.50 9.16
CA TRP A 61 -10.06 38.18 10.23
C TRP A 61 -10.10 37.43 11.57
N PRO A 62 -11.24 36.86 12.05
CA PRO A 62 -11.25 36.10 13.29
C PRO A 62 -10.34 34.87 13.20
N PHE A 63 -10.36 34.14 12.08
CA PHE A 63 -9.49 32.99 11.86
C PHE A 63 -8.01 33.39 11.86
N LYS A 64 -7.63 34.44 11.13
CA LYS A 64 -6.23 34.91 11.08
C LYS A 64 -5.72 35.35 12.46
N LEU A 65 -6.53 36.06 13.24
CA LEU A 65 -6.18 36.46 14.59
C LEU A 65 -6.07 35.25 15.53
N LEU A 66 -7.02 34.33 15.44
CA LEU A 66 -7.01 33.10 16.24
C LEU A 66 -5.75 32.28 15.99
N VAL A 67 -5.38 32.03 14.73
CA VAL A 67 -4.14 31.34 14.34
C VAL A 67 -2.90 32.07 14.85
N ARG A 68 -2.89 33.41 14.75
CA ARG A 68 -1.75 34.25 15.20
C ARG A 68 -1.58 34.21 16.71
N PHE A 69 -2.65 34.39 17.48
CA PHE A 69 -2.59 34.43 18.95
C PHE A 69 -2.39 33.07 19.59
N SER A 70 -2.88 32.00 18.95
CA SER A 70 -2.63 30.63 19.42
C SER A 70 -1.22 30.13 19.12
N GLY A 71 -0.43 30.85 18.29
CA GLY A 71 0.89 30.40 17.84
C GLY A 71 0.86 29.23 16.84
N LYS A 72 -0.32 28.92 16.30
CA LYS A 72 -0.60 27.69 15.56
C LYS A 72 -0.42 27.80 14.04
N ALA A 73 0.21 28.85 13.54
CA ALA A 73 0.43 29.03 12.11
C ALA A 73 1.23 27.89 11.44
N GLY A 74 2.12 27.25 12.21
CA GLY A 74 2.93 26.11 11.73
C GLY A 74 2.32 24.72 11.96
N THR A 75 1.16 24.62 12.63
CA THR A 75 0.51 23.34 12.97
C THR A 75 -0.67 22.98 12.06
N LEU A 76 -1.02 23.88 11.13
CA LEU A 76 -2.11 23.64 10.19
C LEU A 76 -1.74 22.52 9.23
N LYS A 77 -2.49 21.41 9.27
CA LYS A 77 -2.18 20.20 8.50
C LYS A 77 -2.75 20.29 7.09
N LEU A 78 -1.98 19.77 6.14
CA LEU A 78 -2.39 19.69 4.73
C LEU A 78 -3.41 18.57 4.55
N GLY A 79 -4.35 18.75 3.63
CA GLY A 79 -5.33 17.73 3.29
C GLY A 79 -6.60 18.28 2.67
N LEU A 80 -7.48 17.36 2.27
CA LEU A 80 -8.85 17.67 1.87
C LEU A 80 -9.74 17.53 3.08
N TYR A 81 -10.39 18.63 3.48
CA TYR A 81 -11.28 18.70 4.62
C TYR A 81 -12.71 18.79 4.17
N HIS A 82 -13.56 17.97 4.74
CA HIS A 82 -15.01 18.09 4.59
C HIS A 82 -15.57 18.88 5.76
N PHE A 83 -16.36 19.92 5.47
CA PHE A 83 -17.06 20.75 6.47
C PHE A 83 -18.56 20.66 6.24
N GLU A 84 -19.31 20.44 7.31
CA GLU A 84 -20.78 20.41 7.29
C GLU A 84 -21.36 20.63 8.70
N GLY A 85 -22.58 21.14 8.76
CA GLY A 85 -23.33 21.32 10.01
C GLY A 85 -23.00 22.61 10.75
N GLU A 86 -23.38 22.67 12.03
CA GLU A 86 -23.11 23.85 12.88
C GLU A 86 -21.63 23.90 13.27
N MET A 87 -20.93 24.93 12.82
CA MET A 87 -19.51 25.11 13.10
C MET A 87 -19.14 26.55 13.44
N SER A 88 -18.27 26.72 14.42
CA SER A 88 -17.62 27.99 14.74
C SER A 88 -16.23 28.09 14.08
N THR A 89 -15.65 29.29 14.06
CA THR A 89 -14.27 29.50 13.59
C THR A 89 -13.25 28.68 14.43
N SER A 90 -13.52 28.50 15.72
CA SER A 90 -12.70 27.67 16.61
C SER A 90 -12.76 26.18 16.21
N ASP A 91 -13.94 25.65 15.92
CA ASP A 91 -14.13 24.25 15.49
C ASP A 91 -13.41 23.99 14.15
N VAL A 92 -13.50 24.95 13.22
CA VAL A 92 -12.81 24.88 11.95
C VAL A 92 -11.28 24.83 12.13
N LEU A 93 -10.73 25.67 13.03
CA LEU A 93 -9.30 25.66 13.33
C LEU A 93 -8.90 24.32 13.98
N GLU A 94 -9.63 23.84 14.97
CA GLU A 94 -9.37 22.57 15.64
C GLU A 94 -9.38 21.38 14.65
N LYS A 95 -10.35 21.36 13.74
CA LYS A 95 -10.43 20.35 12.69
C LYS A 95 -9.20 20.33 11.77
N ILE A 96 -8.69 21.52 11.40
CA ILE A 96 -7.49 21.64 10.56
C ILE A 96 -6.22 21.25 11.34
N GLU A 97 -6.13 21.61 12.62
CA GLU A 97 -5.00 21.27 13.49
C GLU A 97 -4.94 19.77 13.83
N SER A 98 -6.07 19.17 14.16
CA SER A 98 -6.15 17.73 14.40
C SER A 98 -5.78 16.93 13.15
N GLY A 99 -5.97 17.52 11.95
CA GLY A 99 -5.76 16.84 10.68
C GLY A 99 -6.86 15.84 10.37
N SER A 100 -8.11 16.17 10.80
CA SER A 100 -9.30 15.39 10.47
C SER A 100 -9.66 15.53 8.98
N VAL A 101 -8.77 15.02 8.13
CA VAL A 101 -8.88 15.04 6.67
C VAL A 101 -9.73 13.89 6.16
N MET A 102 -10.34 14.08 5.00
CA MET A 102 -10.99 12.98 4.29
C MET A 102 -10.00 11.86 3.98
N ARG A 103 -10.41 10.62 4.28
CA ARG A 103 -9.63 9.43 3.98
C ARG A 103 -10.21 8.70 2.79
N PHE A 104 -9.35 8.29 1.89
CA PHE A 104 -9.64 7.47 0.73
C PHE A 104 -8.96 6.13 0.89
N GLN A 105 -9.44 5.11 0.20
CA GLN A 105 -8.83 3.77 0.25
C GLN A 105 -8.41 3.33 -1.15
N VAL A 106 -7.32 2.58 -1.19
CA VAL A 106 -6.86 1.87 -2.38
C VAL A 106 -6.50 0.45 -1.99
N THR A 107 -7.08 -0.52 -2.69
CA THR A 107 -6.77 -1.95 -2.52
C THR A 107 -5.75 -2.36 -3.57
N VAL A 108 -4.68 -2.99 -3.12
CA VAL A 108 -3.61 -3.55 -3.95
C VAL A 108 -3.74 -5.07 -3.93
N PRO A 109 -4.06 -5.73 -5.06
CA PRO A 109 -4.14 -7.18 -5.15
C PRO A 109 -2.80 -7.87 -4.91
N GLU A 110 -2.85 -9.09 -4.37
CA GLU A 110 -1.68 -9.96 -4.19
C GLU A 110 -1.08 -10.40 -5.53
N GLY A 111 0.20 -10.74 -5.54
CA GLY A 111 0.88 -11.30 -6.70
C GLY A 111 1.20 -10.31 -7.83
N LEU A 112 0.99 -9.00 -7.62
CA LEU A 112 1.41 -7.98 -8.57
C LEU A 112 2.91 -7.70 -8.45
N ARG A 113 3.56 -7.41 -9.58
CA ARG A 113 4.93 -6.87 -9.59
C ARG A 113 4.92 -5.43 -9.08
N THR A 114 6.02 -4.99 -8.51
CA THR A 114 6.14 -3.62 -8.02
C THR A 114 5.81 -2.58 -9.10
N HIS A 115 6.29 -2.79 -10.34
CA HIS A 115 5.93 -1.93 -11.48
C HIS A 115 4.40 -1.80 -11.68
N ASP A 116 3.68 -2.91 -11.58
CA ASP A 116 2.22 -2.94 -11.78
C ASP A 116 1.49 -2.29 -10.60
N ILE A 117 2.01 -2.46 -9.37
CA ILE A 117 1.49 -1.76 -8.18
C ILE A 117 1.62 -0.24 -8.34
N LEU A 118 2.78 0.27 -8.77
CA LEU A 118 2.97 1.70 -8.96
C LEU A 118 2.01 2.26 -10.02
N ALA A 119 1.76 1.52 -11.11
CA ALA A 119 0.81 1.90 -12.15
C ALA A 119 -0.63 1.92 -11.62
N LEU A 120 -1.03 0.89 -10.88
CA LEU A 120 -2.34 0.81 -10.22
C LEU A 120 -2.56 1.96 -9.23
N LEU A 121 -1.56 2.25 -8.38
CA LEU A 121 -1.65 3.34 -7.42
C LEU A 121 -1.77 4.71 -8.12
N ALA A 122 -1.02 4.93 -9.19
CA ALA A 122 -1.11 6.16 -9.99
C ALA A 122 -2.51 6.34 -10.59
N GLU A 123 -3.08 5.29 -11.18
CA GLU A 123 -4.43 5.26 -11.73
C GLU A 123 -5.50 5.53 -10.66
N LYS A 124 -5.50 4.75 -9.58
CA LYS A 124 -6.53 4.82 -8.53
C LYS A 124 -6.50 6.12 -7.73
N THR A 125 -5.34 6.74 -7.62
CA THR A 125 -5.19 8.01 -6.91
C THR A 125 -5.26 9.24 -7.83
N ASN A 126 -5.37 9.03 -9.14
CA ASN A 126 -5.33 10.06 -10.18
C ASN A 126 -4.08 10.94 -10.08
N THR A 127 -2.91 10.30 -10.03
CA THR A 127 -1.60 10.96 -9.93
C THR A 127 -0.65 10.46 -11.01
N ASP A 128 0.42 11.20 -11.26
CA ASP A 128 1.43 10.81 -12.24
C ASP A 128 2.27 9.61 -11.74
N LEU A 129 2.39 8.56 -12.55
CA LEU A 129 3.25 7.39 -12.30
C LEU A 129 4.70 7.78 -11.98
N LYS A 130 5.20 8.86 -12.55
CA LYS A 130 6.55 9.37 -12.28
C LYS A 130 6.75 9.71 -10.79
N GLN A 131 5.71 10.25 -10.13
CA GLN A 131 5.78 10.58 -8.70
C GLN A 131 5.95 9.31 -7.85
N TRP A 132 5.27 8.22 -8.21
CA TRP A 132 5.39 6.92 -7.54
C TRP A 132 6.76 6.29 -7.75
N ARG A 133 7.30 6.37 -8.98
CA ARG A 133 8.66 5.89 -9.28
C ARG A 133 9.72 6.63 -8.49
N LEU A 134 9.67 7.96 -8.47
CA LEU A 134 10.58 8.78 -7.67
C LEU A 134 10.44 8.50 -6.16
N ALA A 135 9.23 8.24 -5.70
CA ALA A 135 8.98 7.93 -4.29
C ALA A 135 9.62 6.60 -3.90
N ILE A 136 9.44 5.52 -4.66
CA ILE A 136 10.05 4.22 -4.33
C ILE A 136 11.57 4.26 -4.47
N GLU A 137 12.10 4.93 -5.50
CA GLU A 137 13.54 5.14 -5.66
C GLU A 137 14.16 5.89 -4.47
N SER A 138 13.46 6.91 -3.94
CA SER A 138 13.90 7.63 -2.74
C SER A 138 13.85 6.79 -1.45
N LEU A 139 13.01 5.75 -1.39
CA LEU A 139 12.89 4.85 -0.25
C LEU A 139 13.88 3.69 -0.32
N LEU A 140 14.18 3.22 -1.51
CA LEU A 140 15.04 2.08 -1.82
C LEU A 140 16.04 2.47 -2.92
N PRO A 141 16.96 3.40 -2.64
CA PRO A 141 17.99 3.75 -3.59
C PRO A 141 18.93 2.56 -3.78
N ASP A 142 19.28 2.26 -5.03
CA ASP A 142 20.21 1.18 -5.42
C ASP A 142 19.79 -0.23 -4.97
N GLU A 143 18.54 -0.42 -4.53
CA GLU A 143 18.00 -1.70 -4.11
C GLU A 143 16.99 -2.26 -5.12
N GLU A 144 16.84 -3.60 -5.12
CA GLU A 144 15.74 -4.25 -5.83
C GLU A 144 14.41 -3.96 -5.12
N TRP A 145 13.41 -3.48 -5.86
CA TRP A 145 12.11 -3.08 -5.29
C TRP A 145 11.14 -4.24 -5.16
N GLU A 146 11.37 -5.33 -5.92
CA GLU A 146 10.42 -6.43 -6.03
C GLU A 146 10.19 -7.13 -4.70
N GLY A 147 8.94 -7.44 -4.42
CA GLY A 147 8.54 -8.20 -3.25
C GLY A 147 8.54 -7.44 -1.93
N LYS A 148 8.76 -6.12 -1.90
CA LYS A 148 8.89 -5.34 -0.65
C LYS A 148 7.61 -4.61 -0.22
N LEU A 149 6.55 -4.67 -1.02
CA LEU A 149 5.27 -4.02 -0.74
C LEU A 149 4.25 -5.06 -0.32
N LEU A 150 3.63 -4.93 0.86
CA LEU A 150 2.55 -5.84 1.23
C LEU A 150 1.28 -5.47 0.45
N PRO A 151 0.66 -6.39 -0.30
CA PRO A 151 -0.65 -6.17 -0.91
C PRO A 151 -1.73 -6.15 0.16
N GLU A 152 -2.45 -5.04 0.26
CA GLU A 152 -3.50 -4.79 1.26
C GLU A 152 -4.37 -3.58 0.85
N THR A 153 -5.36 -3.24 1.66
CA THR A 153 -6.12 -2.00 1.52
C THR A 153 -5.50 -0.88 2.35
N TYR A 154 -5.05 0.16 1.68
CA TYR A 154 -4.37 1.30 2.30
C TYR A 154 -5.21 2.56 2.30
N SER A 155 -5.20 3.27 3.44
CA SER A 155 -5.89 4.54 3.60
C SER A 155 -4.93 5.71 3.31
N TYR A 156 -5.37 6.67 2.50
CA TYR A 156 -4.57 7.85 2.16
C TYR A 156 -5.42 9.13 2.21
N ALA A 157 -4.76 10.29 2.34
CA ALA A 157 -5.37 11.61 2.24
C ALA A 157 -5.06 12.24 0.89
N LYS A 158 -5.88 13.20 0.45
CA LYS A 158 -5.58 14.06 -0.70
C LYS A 158 -5.07 15.43 -0.22
N PRO A 159 -4.08 16.02 -0.92
CA PRO A 159 -3.32 15.45 -2.03
C PRO A 159 -2.53 14.21 -1.57
N VAL A 160 -2.45 13.19 -2.45
CA VAL A 160 -1.76 11.95 -2.09
C VAL A 160 -0.25 12.19 -1.93
N ASN A 161 0.33 11.54 -0.93
CA ASN A 161 1.77 11.48 -0.75
C ASN A 161 2.25 10.06 -1.10
N PRO A 162 2.80 9.81 -2.31
CA PRO A 162 3.23 8.49 -2.74
C PRO A 162 4.23 7.84 -1.79
N LYS A 163 5.20 8.63 -1.27
CA LYS A 163 6.20 8.12 -0.32
C LYS A 163 5.56 7.60 0.96
N ALA A 164 4.54 8.30 1.49
CA ALA A 164 3.86 7.87 2.71
C ALA A 164 3.08 6.57 2.50
N VAL A 165 2.40 6.41 1.35
CA VAL A 165 1.67 5.18 1.02
C VAL A 165 2.63 4.01 0.84
N LEU A 166 3.70 4.17 0.06
CA LEU A 166 4.71 3.12 -0.14
C LEU A 166 5.41 2.74 1.18
N SER A 167 5.72 3.72 2.04
CA SER A 167 6.27 3.43 3.37
C SER A 167 5.32 2.59 4.22
N GLN A 168 4.00 2.88 4.20
CA GLN A 168 3.00 2.05 4.90
C GLN A 168 3.01 0.61 4.39
N MET A 169 3.08 0.40 3.06
CA MET A 169 3.13 -0.94 2.46
C MET A 169 4.40 -1.71 2.85
N MET A 170 5.54 -1.03 2.85
CA MET A 170 6.83 -1.60 3.27
C MET A 170 6.84 -1.93 4.77
N ASP A 171 6.31 -1.02 5.59
CA ASP A 171 6.22 -1.22 7.04
C ASP A 171 5.30 -2.37 7.40
N ALA A 172 4.17 -2.50 6.70
CA ALA A 172 3.25 -3.61 6.86
C ALA A 172 3.95 -4.95 6.57
N GLN A 173 4.68 -5.06 5.46
CA GLN A 173 5.42 -6.28 5.13
C GLN A 173 6.53 -6.57 6.15
N ARG A 174 7.29 -5.54 6.56
CA ARG A 174 8.33 -5.70 7.61
C ARG A 174 7.75 -6.23 8.91
N LYS A 175 6.56 -5.77 9.33
CA LYS A 175 5.88 -6.28 10.53
C LYS A 175 5.49 -7.74 10.40
N VAL A 176 4.95 -8.16 9.25
CA VAL A 176 4.64 -9.57 8.99
C VAL A 176 5.91 -10.41 9.09
N LEU A 177 6.97 -10.05 8.37
CA LEU A 177 8.24 -10.79 8.40
C LEU A 177 8.87 -10.80 9.79
N ALA A 178 8.86 -9.69 10.51
CA ALA A 178 9.38 -9.62 11.89
C ALA A 178 8.61 -10.50 12.88
N SER A 179 7.33 -10.79 12.62
CA SER A 179 6.55 -11.76 13.39
C SER A 179 6.92 -13.22 13.11
N ILE A 180 7.65 -13.47 12.00
CA ILE A 180 8.06 -14.80 11.56
C ILE A 180 9.53 -15.06 11.92
N THR A 181 10.41 -14.13 11.61
CA THR A 181 11.85 -14.26 11.85
C THR A 181 12.50 -12.91 12.14
N THR A 182 13.51 -12.92 13.00
CA THR A 182 14.37 -11.75 13.26
C THR A 182 15.64 -11.75 12.42
N ASN A 183 15.89 -12.83 11.66
CA ASN A 183 17.06 -12.96 10.79
C ASN A 183 16.77 -12.32 9.42
N ALA A 184 17.54 -11.30 9.07
CA ALA A 184 17.35 -10.55 7.82
C ALA A 184 17.57 -11.40 6.55
N LEU A 185 18.53 -12.32 6.56
CA LEU A 185 18.79 -13.23 5.43
C LEU A 185 17.64 -14.23 5.24
N GLU A 186 17.12 -14.74 6.36
CA GLU A 186 15.96 -15.63 6.32
C GLU A 186 14.70 -14.86 5.85
N ALA A 187 14.48 -13.65 6.32
CA ALA A 187 13.38 -12.80 5.86
C ALA A 187 13.42 -12.58 4.34
N GLU A 188 14.61 -12.35 3.76
CA GLU A 188 14.76 -12.23 2.31
C GLU A 188 14.45 -13.53 1.60
N ARG A 189 14.99 -14.66 2.10
CA ARG A 189 14.72 -15.99 1.56
C ARG A 189 13.22 -16.33 1.57
N LEU A 190 12.53 -16.02 2.68
CA LEU A 190 11.08 -16.23 2.82
C LEU A 190 10.30 -15.37 1.84
N ARG A 191 10.70 -14.12 1.62
CA ARG A 191 10.08 -13.22 0.65
C ARG A 191 10.18 -13.76 -0.77
N ILE A 192 11.36 -14.25 -1.17
CA ILE A 192 11.57 -14.87 -2.48
C ILE A 192 10.67 -16.10 -2.63
N MET A 193 10.67 -17.00 -1.66
CA MET A 193 9.86 -18.22 -1.69
C MET A 193 8.37 -17.91 -1.70
N ALA A 194 7.92 -16.97 -0.87
CA ALA A 194 6.53 -16.53 -0.81
C ALA A 194 6.05 -15.98 -2.17
N SER A 195 6.90 -15.25 -2.89
CA SER A 195 6.56 -14.73 -4.20
C SER A 195 6.33 -15.82 -5.26
N ILE A 196 6.98 -16.97 -5.11
CA ILE A 196 6.76 -18.15 -5.94
C ILE A 196 5.43 -18.82 -5.54
N ILE A 197 5.23 -19.08 -4.25
CA ILE A 197 3.99 -19.68 -3.71
C ILE A 197 2.78 -18.86 -4.16
N GLU A 198 2.86 -17.53 -4.05
CA GLU A 198 1.80 -16.60 -4.45
C GLU A 198 1.37 -16.76 -5.92
N LYS A 199 2.34 -17.05 -6.78
CA LYS A 199 2.08 -17.21 -8.22
C LYS A 199 1.71 -18.64 -8.63
N GLU A 200 1.93 -19.63 -7.77
CA GLU A 200 1.64 -21.03 -8.05
C GLU A 200 0.21 -21.43 -7.65
N THR A 201 -0.33 -20.87 -6.57
CA THR A 201 -1.69 -21.24 -6.16
C THR A 201 -2.48 -20.05 -5.61
N GLY A 202 -3.75 -19.96 -6.02
CA GLY A 202 -4.75 -19.08 -5.43
C GLY A 202 -5.56 -19.73 -4.30
N VAL A 203 -5.29 -21.02 -4.00
CA VAL A 203 -6.03 -21.79 -2.99
C VAL A 203 -5.28 -21.73 -1.66
N ASP A 204 -5.88 -21.11 -0.64
CA ASP A 204 -5.24 -20.90 0.67
C ASP A 204 -4.73 -22.19 1.31
N ALA A 205 -5.52 -23.27 1.25
CA ALA A 205 -5.16 -24.55 1.84
C ALA A 205 -3.96 -25.24 1.15
N GLU A 206 -3.64 -24.86 -0.08
CA GLU A 206 -2.53 -25.43 -0.84
C GLU A 206 -1.21 -24.71 -0.63
N ARG A 207 -1.21 -23.43 -0.17
CA ARG A 207 0.03 -22.67 0.05
C ARG A 207 1.07 -23.42 0.89
N PRO A 208 0.72 -24.06 2.04
CA PRO A 208 1.67 -24.86 2.81
C PRO A 208 2.17 -26.11 2.07
N LEU A 209 1.34 -26.72 1.19
CA LEU A 209 1.71 -27.89 0.38
C LEU A 209 2.69 -27.51 -0.75
N VAL A 210 2.44 -26.40 -1.43
CA VAL A 210 3.36 -25.84 -2.44
C VAL A 210 4.68 -25.44 -1.76
N SER A 211 4.62 -24.81 -0.59
CA SER A 211 5.79 -24.49 0.22
C SER A 211 6.60 -25.76 0.55
N ALA A 212 5.95 -26.84 0.98
CA ALA A 212 6.61 -28.12 1.25
C ALA A 212 7.32 -28.66 0.02
N ALA A 213 6.69 -28.64 -1.14
CA ALA A 213 7.31 -29.10 -2.40
C ALA A 213 8.57 -28.26 -2.75
N ILE A 214 8.53 -26.96 -2.57
CA ILE A 214 9.68 -26.05 -2.79
C ILE A 214 10.82 -26.40 -1.80
N HIS A 215 10.53 -26.52 -0.50
CA HIS A 215 11.51 -26.88 0.52
C HIS A 215 12.13 -28.23 0.26
N ASN A 216 11.33 -29.25 -0.08
CA ASN A 216 11.80 -30.60 -0.37
C ASN A 216 12.70 -30.63 -1.60
N ARG A 217 12.34 -29.93 -2.70
CA ARG A 217 13.19 -29.81 -3.89
C ARG A 217 14.52 -29.13 -3.58
N ILE A 218 14.52 -28.04 -2.82
CA ILE A 218 15.76 -27.37 -2.38
C ILE A 218 16.63 -28.31 -1.58
N LYS A 219 16.05 -29.04 -0.61
CA LYS A 219 16.74 -29.98 0.28
C LYS A 219 17.50 -31.07 -0.48
N ILE A 220 16.93 -31.57 -1.58
CA ILE A 220 17.55 -32.64 -2.39
C ILE A 220 18.31 -32.08 -3.61
N GLY A 221 18.43 -30.74 -3.74
CA GLY A 221 19.10 -30.11 -4.86
C GLY A 221 18.38 -30.27 -6.22
N MET A 222 17.06 -30.51 -6.18
CA MET A 222 16.21 -30.58 -7.38
C MET A 222 15.91 -29.18 -7.92
N PRO A 223 15.91 -28.95 -9.25
CA PRO A 223 15.43 -27.69 -9.82
C PRO A 223 13.97 -27.42 -9.43
N LEU A 224 13.62 -26.14 -9.17
CA LEU A 224 12.26 -25.79 -8.76
C LEU A 224 11.25 -25.94 -9.90
N GLN A 225 11.63 -25.63 -11.15
CA GLN A 225 10.81 -25.79 -12.35
C GLN A 225 9.42 -25.13 -12.20
N MET A 226 9.42 -23.89 -11.76
CA MET A 226 8.22 -23.08 -11.52
C MET A 226 8.04 -22.08 -12.67
N ASP A 227 6.98 -22.24 -13.44
CA ASP A 227 6.69 -21.42 -14.62
C ASP A 227 6.68 -19.92 -14.35
N PRO A 228 6.10 -19.42 -13.21
CA PRO A 228 6.11 -18.00 -12.89
C PRO A 228 7.50 -17.38 -12.82
N THR A 229 8.52 -18.14 -12.44
CA THR A 229 9.91 -17.66 -12.40
C THR A 229 10.46 -17.40 -13.80
N VAL A 230 10.08 -18.26 -14.76
CA VAL A 230 10.44 -18.10 -16.18
C VAL A 230 9.73 -16.88 -16.78
N ILE A 231 8.44 -16.75 -16.51
CA ILE A 231 7.63 -15.59 -16.95
C ILE A 231 8.25 -14.29 -16.46
N TYR A 232 8.60 -14.22 -15.17
CA TYR A 232 9.24 -13.03 -14.60
C TYR A 232 10.60 -12.75 -15.25
N GLY A 233 11.42 -13.77 -15.47
CA GLY A 233 12.72 -13.65 -16.14
C GLY A 233 12.60 -13.10 -17.57
N ILE A 234 11.60 -13.56 -18.33
CA ILE A 234 11.29 -13.04 -19.68
C ILE A 234 10.88 -11.57 -19.59
N TRP A 235 9.95 -11.26 -18.67
CA TRP A 235 9.49 -9.88 -18.49
C TRP A 235 10.64 -8.93 -18.10
N ARG A 236 11.54 -9.36 -17.23
CA ARG A 236 12.73 -8.56 -16.85
C ARG A 236 13.66 -8.32 -18.03
N ARG A 237 13.78 -9.27 -18.93
CA ARG A 237 14.64 -9.19 -20.13
C ARG A 237 14.00 -8.37 -21.24
N ASP A 238 12.71 -8.60 -21.54
CA ASP A 238 12.05 -8.12 -22.75
C ASP A 238 11.04 -6.97 -22.48
N GLY A 239 10.78 -6.64 -21.21
CA GLY A 239 9.78 -5.65 -20.81
C GLY A 239 8.33 -6.10 -20.96
N SER A 240 8.09 -7.28 -21.55
CA SER A 240 6.75 -7.84 -21.77
C SER A 240 6.78 -9.36 -21.80
N PHE A 241 5.57 -9.97 -21.67
CA PHE A 241 5.38 -11.41 -21.83
C PHE A 241 4.15 -11.67 -22.69
N SER A 242 4.28 -12.55 -23.70
CA SER A 242 3.25 -12.80 -24.72
C SER A 242 2.09 -13.72 -24.27
N GLY A 243 2.09 -14.17 -23.02
CA GLY A 243 1.02 -15.01 -22.43
C GLY A 243 1.27 -16.52 -22.52
N ASN A 244 2.13 -17.02 -23.40
CA ASN A 244 2.42 -18.44 -23.55
C ASN A 244 3.91 -18.73 -23.39
N ILE A 245 4.27 -19.65 -22.47
CA ILE A 245 5.63 -20.18 -22.33
C ILE A 245 5.88 -21.19 -23.45
N ARG A 246 6.98 -21.01 -24.17
CA ARG A 246 7.43 -21.92 -25.23
C ARG A 246 8.63 -22.71 -24.76
N ARG A 247 8.95 -23.84 -25.45
CA ARG A 247 10.15 -24.65 -25.15
C ARG A 247 11.44 -23.82 -25.09
N LYS A 248 11.60 -22.85 -26.00
CA LYS A 248 12.76 -21.94 -26.00
C LYS A 248 12.85 -21.09 -24.74
N ASP A 249 11.70 -20.72 -24.14
CA ASP A 249 11.65 -19.90 -22.95
C ASP A 249 12.08 -20.70 -21.71
N LEU A 250 11.69 -21.98 -21.64
CA LEU A 250 12.15 -22.90 -20.57
C LEU A 250 13.65 -23.17 -20.65
N ALA A 251 14.24 -23.11 -21.85
CA ALA A 251 15.67 -23.30 -22.07
C ALA A 251 16.48 -22.00 -21.97
N ALA A 252 15.83 -20.84 -21.97
CA ALA A 252 16.51 -19.55 -21.92
C ALA A 252 17.12 -19.29 -20.53
N ASP A 253 18.42 -19.07 -20.49
CA ASP A 253 19.13 -18.83 -19.23
C ASP A 253 18.93 -17.39 -18.76
N THR A 254 17.94 -17.18 -17.91
CA THR A 254 17.77 -15.95 -17.14
C THR A 254 18.10 -16.21 -15.66
N PRO A 255 18.50 -15.21 -14.88
CA PRO A 255 18.78 -15.39 -13.45
C PRO A 255 17.59 -15.99 -12.66
N TRP A 256 16.36 -15.82 -13.13
CA TRP A 256 15.15 -16.31 -12.50
C TRP A 256 14.69 -17.67 -13.02
N ASN A 257 15.25 -18.19 -14.11
CA ASN A 257 14.77 -19.44 -14.70
C ASN A 257 15.10 -20.65 -13.81
N SER A 258 14.12 -21.10 -13.04
CA SER A 258 14.24 -22.26 -12.15
C SER A 258 14.24 -23.63 -12.83
N TYR A 259 14.16 -23.70 -14.19
CA TYR A 259 14.42 -24.91 -14.97
C TYR A 259 15.90 -25.09 -15.25
N THR A 260 16.64 -24.00 -15.49
CA THR A 260 18.07 -24.03 -15.83
C THR A 260 18.96 -23.79 -14.61
N ARG A 261 18.42 -23.19 -13.54
CA ARG A 261 19.15 -22.85 -12.32
C ARG A 261 18.53 -23.51 -11.11
N ARG A 262 19.35 -24.00 -10.18
CA ARG A 262 18.93 -24.64 -8.94
C ARG A 262 18.77 -23.61 -7.82
N GLY A 263 17.94 -23.93 -6.84
CA GLY A 263 17.67 -23.08 -5.70
C GLY A 263 16.68 -21.95 -5.99
N LEU A 264 16.59 -20.99 -5.08
CA LEU A 264 15.74 -19.83 -5.23
C LEU A 264 16.30 -18.83 -6.25
N PRO A 265 15.46 -18.11 -7.00
CA PRO A 265 15.90 -17.01 -7.84
C PRO A 265 16.55 -15.88 -7.00
N PRO A 266 17.28 -14.95 -7.63
CA PRO A 266 18.03 -13.91 -6.91
C PRO A 266 17.13 -12.89 -6.18
N THR A 267 15.91 -12.72 -6.66
CA THR A 267 14.94 -11.77 -6.08
C THR A 267 13.54 -12.36 -6.10
N PRO A 268 12.58 -11.79 -5.33
CA PRO A 268 11.16 -12.08 -5.52
C PRO A 268 10.71 -11.84 -6.97
N ILE A 269 9.62 -12.49 -7.36
CA ILE A 269 9.02 -12.36 -8.71
C ILE A 269 7.69 -11.59 -8.71
N CYS A 270 7.18 -11.26 -7.52
CA CYS A 270 6.02 -10.41 -7.28
C CYS A 270 6.01 -9.95 -5.82
N ASN A 271 5.02 -9.17 -5.44
CA ASN A 271 4.76 -8.82 -4.05
C ASN A 271 3.75 -9.83 -3.47
N PRO A 272 4.18 -10.70 -2.57
CA PRO A 272 3.34 -11.72 -1.96
C PRO A 272 2.46 -11.16 -0.85
N GLY A 273 1.29 -11.75 -0.65
CA GLY A 273 0.43 -11.52 0.50
C GLY A 273 0.96 -12.15 1.80
N GLU A 274 0.35 -11.80 2.92
CA GLU A 274 0.72 -12.34 4.24
C GLU A 274 0.59 -13.86 4.31
N ALA A 275 -0.45 -14.43 3.69
CA ALA A 275 -0.68 -15.87 3.67
C ALA A 275 0.49 -16.64 3.05
N SER A 276 1.01 -16.16 1.91
CA SER A 276 2.16 -16.76 1.24
C SER A 276 3.47 -16.57 2.02
N LEU A 277 3.66 -15.42 2.69
CA LEU A 277 4.81 -15.20 3.59
C LEU A 277 4.81 -16.17 4.77
N ARG A 278 3.66 -16.40 5.39
CA ARG A 278 3.50 -17.37 6.47
C ARG A 278 3.67 -18.82 6.01
N ALA A 279 3.12 -19.15 4.83
CA ALA A 279 3.28 -20.48 4.25
C ALA A 279 4.75 -20.78 3.89
N ALA A 280 5.50 -19.80 3.41
CA ALA A 280 6.92 -19.95 3.12
C ALA A 280 7.73 -20.37 4.36
N ALA A 281 7.37 -19.85 5.55
CA ALA A 281 8.02 -20.17 6.80
C ALA A 281 7.48 -21.45 7.47
N ASN A 282 6.26 -21.87 7.13
CA ASN A 282 5.56 -22.98 7.77
C ASN A 282 5.08 -23.98 6.68
N PRO A 283 5.99 -24.70 6.01
CA PRO A 283 5.61 -25.74 5.06
C PRO A 283 4.84 -26.85 5.75
N ALA A 284 3.91 -27.48 5.03
CA ALA A 284 3.25 -28.68 5.51
C ALA A 284 4.28 -29.82 5.72
N ASP A 285 4.08 -30.65 6.74
CA ASP A 285 4.93 -31.83 7.00
C ASP A 285 4.55 -32.98 6.08
N VAL A 286 4.93 -32.85 4.81
CA VAL A 286 4.67 -33.83 3.74
C VAL A 286 5.87 -33.99 2.83
N SER A 287 6.00 -35.12 2.15
CA SER A 287 7.12 -35.43 1.28
C SER A 287 6.86 -35.10 -0.18
N TYR A 288 5.91 -34.21 -0.49
CA TYR A 288 5.60 -33.87 -1.88
C TYR A 288 6.77 -33.20 -2.60
N LEU A 289 6.97 -33.63 -3.84
CA LEU A 289 7.95 -33.05 -4.77
C LEU A 289 7.29 -32.47 -6.02
N TYR A 290 6.08 -32.96 -6.36
CA TYR A 290 5.39 -32.64 -7.61
C TYR A 290 3.97 -32.20 -7.33
N PHE A 291 3.45 -31.36 -8.20
CA PHE A 291 2.04 -31.02 -8.26
C PHE A 291 1.63 -30.66 -9.69
N VAL A 292 0.38 -30.83 -10.02
CA VAL A 292 -0.22 -30.49 -11.31
C VAL A 292 -1.68 -30.14 -11.08
N ALA A 293 -2.28 -29.27 -11.91
CA ALA A 293 -3.69 -28.94 -11.81
C ALA A 293 -4.57 -30.19 -11.81
N ASP A 294 -5.57 -30.22 -10.90
CA ASP A 294 -6.47 -31.36 -10.74
C ASP A 294 -7.79 -31.24 -11.54
N GLY A 295 -8.02 -30.05 -12.13
CA GLY A 295 -9.22 -29.72 -12.87
C GLY A 295 -10.38 -29.19 -12.02
N THR A 296 -10.23 -29.04 -10.73
CA THR A 296 -11.26 -28.44 -9.84
C THR A 296 -10.93 -26.99 -9.46
N GLY A 297 -9.76 -26.49 -9.88
CA GLY A 297 -9.19 -25.19 -9.53
C GLY A 297 -8.04 -25.29 -8.52
N GLY A 298 -7.71 -26.50 -8.08
CA GLY A 298 -6.59 -26.84 -7.21
C GLY A 298 -5.56 -27.75 -7.89
N HIS A 299 -4.71 -28.41 -7.06
CA HIS A 299 -3.61 -29.25 -7.51
C HIS A 299 -3.66 -30.66 -6.91
N ALA A 300 -3.29 -31.65 -7.71
CA ALA A 300 -2.95 -32.99 -7.28
C ALA A 300 -1.45 -33.05 -6.95
N PHE A 301 -1.13 -33.29 -5.69
CA PHE A 301 0.24 -33.42 -5.21
C PHE A 301 0.74 -34.84 -5.30
N ALA A 302 2.05 -35.02 -5.46
CA ALA A 302 2.70 -36.33 -5.56
C ALA A 302 4.11 -36.33 -4.95
N THR A 303 4.52 -37.47 -4.40
CA THR A 303 5.85 -37.69 -3.84
C THR A 303 6.79 -38.26 -4.91
N THR A 304 6.29 -39.12 -5.79
CA THR A 304 7.09 -39.77 -6.82
C THR A 304 6.77 -39.24 -8.22
N HIS A 305 7.71 -39.47 -9.15
CA HIS A 305 7.51 -39.08 -10.55
C HIS A 305 6.39 -39.91 -11.23
N GLU A 306 6.25 -41.20 -10.85
CA GLU A 306 5.19 -42.07 -11.34
C GLU A 306 3.80 -41.57 -10.97
N GLU A 307 3.61 -41.20 -9.68
CA GLU A 307 2.37 -40.61 -9.18
C GLU A 307 2.05 -39.31 -9.93
N HIS A 308 3.07 -38.46 -10.11
CA HIS A 308 2.92 -37.21 -10.86
C HIS A 308 2.48 -37.47 -12.31
N GLN A 309 3.12 -38.39 -13.01
CA GLN A 309 2.73 -38.77 -14.38
C GLN A 309 1.29 -39.28 -14.45
N ALA A 310 0.85 -40.08 -13.48
CA ALA A 310 -0.55 -40.53 -13.39
C ALA A 310 -1.53 -39.34 -13.21
N ASN A 311 -1.16 -38.34 -12.38
CA ASN A 311 -1.97 -37.13 -12.19
C ASN A 311 -1.99 -36.25 -13.46
N VAL A 312 -0.86 -36.11 -14.16
CA VAL A 312 -0.79 -35.40 -15.44
C VAL A 312 -1.71 -36.06 -16.49
N GLN A 313 -1.76 -37.40 -16.57
CA GLN A 313 -2.66 -38.11 -17.49
C GLN A 313 -4.16 -37.87 -17.15
N LYS A 314 -4.48 -37.78 -15.85
CA LYS A 314 -5.86 -37.44 -15.42
C LYS A 314 -6.19 -36.02 -15.85
N TRP A 315 -5.30 -35.05 -15.59
CA TRP A 315 -5.47 -33.66 -16.00
C TRP A 315 -5.69 -33.49 -17.50
N ILE A 316 -4.88 -34.14 -18.35
CA ILE A 316 -5.00 -34.08 -19.79
C ILE A 316 -6.40 -34.63 -20.25
N LYS A 317 -6.93 -35.66 -19.59
CA LYS A 317 -8.26 -36.18 -19.91
C LYS A 317 -9.36 -35.17 -19.59
N ILE A 318 -9.27 -34.51 -18.44
CA ILE A 318 -10.23 -33.48 -18.00
C ILE A 318 -10.20 -32.30 -18.97
N GLU A 319 -9.01 -31.81 -19.31
CA GLU A 319 -8.82 -30.67 -20.22
C GLU A 319 -9.39 -30.97 -21.62
N ARG A 320 -9.17 -32.16 -22.16
CA ARG A 320 -9.77 -32.59 -23.42
C ARG A 320 -11.27 -32.65 -23.39
N GLN A 321 -11.88 -32.99 -22.25
CA GLN A 321 -13.33 -33.03 -22.10
C GLN A 321 -13.94 -31.62 -22.02
N ARG A 322 -13.23 -30.66 -21.44
CA ARG A 322 -13.66 -29.25 -21.35
C ARG A 322 -13.59 -28.51 -22.69
N ASN A 323 -12.67 -28.89 -23.55
CA ASN A 323 -12.42 -28.25 -24.84
C ASN A 323 -13.24 -28.91 -26.00
N ARG A 324 -14.14 -29.83 -25.68
CA ARG A 324 -15.13 -30.41 -26.59
C ARG A 324 -16.53 -29.82 -26.38
#